data_13977466b5bd1e11b96d1db815b64b20
#
_entry.id   13977466b5bd1e11b96d1db815b64b20
#
_cell.length_a   1.000
_cell.length_b   1.000
_cell.length_c   1.000
_cell.angle_alpha   90.00
_cell.angle_beta   90.00
_cell.angle_gamma   90.00
#
_symmetry.space_group_name_H-M   'P 1'
#
loop_
_entity.id
_entity.type
_entity.pdbx_description
1 polymer ?
#
loop_
_entity_poly.entity_id
_entity_poly.type
_entity_poly.pdbx_seq_one_letter_code
_entity_poly.pdbx_strand_id
1 'polypeptide(L)'
;MSSRLRCAPGWSLAVLCLGALAPGFPLAAQTDGNALQPYEPATSVSGDIRIWGSPVDAALLRDWSEQFRKFQPQARVQATLYGPESTMAGVYCGVADLAFMAREMRLPVENMAFTWVYRYPPFSVEIANAGLTAGRSSANLAVIVNSTNPLRRLTLAQLDGILGAEHRHGGANLRDWGDLGLGGTWKRRAIHVYGPPVDSINAIFIRTVVLRGSYKWNPAYQEVKGDDAQVLGAVARDAQGIAYASLDLPTRRIKSLALAATSGASYYALTEQNVAARTYPLSRVISMVLNREPGKPIEPKVKEFLRFVLSRDGQAALARDGHYIPLTAASERAQLERLE
;
A
#
# COMPACT_ATOMS: atom_id res chain seq x y z
N MET A 1 -44.83 17.43 69.66
CA MET A 1 -44.64 16.40 70.68
C MET A 1 -43.43 15.65 70.25
N SER A 2 -42.27 16.05 70.72
CA SER A 2 -41.45 15.52 71.83
C SER A 2 -41.35 14.02 71.73
N SER A 3 -40.18 13.48 71.51
CA SER A 3 -39.22 13.32 72.58
C SER A 3 -37.88 12.79 72.06
N ARG A 4 -36.88 13.33 72.72
CA ARG A 4 -35.46 12.92 72.69
C ARG A 4 -35.25 11.57 73.42
N LEU A 5 -34.09 10.96 73.18
CA LEU A 5 -33.16 10.34 74.18
C LEU A 5 -32.31 9.27 73.48
N ARG A 6 -31.09 9.11 73.59
CA ARG A 6 -29.92 9.45 74.37
C ARG A 6 -28.82 8.46 74.00
N CYS A 7 -27.61 8.96 73.99
CA CYS A 7 -26.36 8.23 73.88
C CYS A 7 -26.09 7.21 74.93
N ALA A 8 -25.28 6.19 74.61
CA ALA A 8 -24.22 5.63 75.47
C ALA A 8 -23.31 4.64 74.66
N PRO A 9 -22.14 4.34 75.17
CA PRO A 9 -20.92 4.30 74.38
C PRO A 9 -20.27 2.91 74.23
N GLY A 10 -19.42 2.86 73.21
CA GLY A 10 -18.12 2.20 73.26
C GLY A 10 -18.00 0.70 73.49
N TRP A 11 -17.43 0.06 72.51
CA TRP A 11 -16.40 -0.96 72.78
C TRP A 11 -15.58 -1.13 71.47
N SER A 12 -14.30 -0.76 71.52
CA SER A 12 -13.32 -0.96 70.50
C SER A 12 -12.92 -2.45 70.49
N LEU A 13 -13.15 -3.11 69.37
CA LEU A 13 -12.49 -4.38 69.05
C LEU A 13 -11.45 -4.13 67.98
N ALA A 14 -10.19 -4.22 68.36
CA ALA A 14 -9.05 -4.25 67.41
C ALA A 14 -9.04 -5.61 66.72
N VAL A 15 -9.29 -5.62 65.42
CA VAL A 15 -9.08 -6.79 64.54
C VAL A 15 -7.68 -6.67 63.94
N LEU A 16 -6.78 -7.54 64.38
CA LEU A 16 -5.50 -7.81 63.76
C LEU A 16 -5.75 -8.49 62.41
N CYS A 17 -5.57 -7.77 61.32
CA CYS A 17 -5.46 -8.39 60.00
C CYS A 17 -4.04 -8.91 59.80
N LEU A 18 -3.86 -10.23 59.91
CA LEU A 18 -2.70 -10.92 59.37
C LEU A 18 -2.73 -10.79 57.82
N GLY A 19 -1.81 -10.03 57.28
CA GLY A 19 -1.58 -9.97 55.85
C GLY A 19 -0.97 -11.27 55.35
N ALA A 20 -1.75 -12.08 54.65
CA ALA A 20 -1.25 -13.19 53.86
C ALA A 20 -0.56 -12.62 52.59
N LEU A 21 0.78 -12.73 52.52
CA LEU A 21 1.51 -12.53 51.30
C LEU A 21 1.11 -13.65 50.32
N ALA A 22 0.26 -13.35 49.36
CA ALA A 22 0.04 -14.18 48.19
C ALA A 22 1.30 -14.11 47.28
N PRO A 23 1.83 -15.26 46.82
CA PRO A 23 2.94 -15.24 45.83
C PRO A 23 2.44 -14.55 44.56
N GLY A 24 3.14 -13.47 44.16
CA GLY A 24 2.87 -12.77 42.91
C GLY A 24 3.07 -13.72 41.74
N PHE A 25 1.99 -14.06 41.06
CA PHE A 25 2.07 -14.64 39.74
C PHE A 25 2.77 -13.62 38.85
N PRO A 26 3.75 -14.04 38.01
CA PRO A 26 4.31 -13.15 37.03
C PRO A 26 3.18 -12.73 36.11
N LEU A 27 2.95 -11.42 36.03
CA LEU A 27 2.08 -10.83 35.00
C LEU A 27 2.65 -11.27 33.66
N ALA A 28 2.04 -12.28 33.03
CA ALA A 28 2.34 -12.61 31.66
C ALA A 28 2.14 -11.33 30.87
N ALA A 29 3.22 -10.81 30.28
CA ALA A 29 3.16 -9.71 29.37
C ALA A 29 2.12 -10.08 28.31
N GLN A 30 0.97 -9.41 28.33
CA GLN A 30 0.03 -9.47 27.22
C GLN A 30 0.80 -8.90 26.04
N THR A 31 1.30 -9.79 25.17
CA THR A 31 1.79 -9.41 23.87
C THR A 31 0.62 -8.74 23.17
N ASP A 32 0.74 -7.43 22.96
CA ASP A 32 -0.21 -6.68 22.14
C ASP A 32 -0.34 -7.44 20.82
N GLY A 33 -1.43 -8.17 20.64
CA GLY A 33 -1.70 -8.96 19.43
C GLY A 33 -1.78 -8.10 18.15
N ASN A 34 -1.44 -6.83 18.29
CA ASN A 34 -1.42 -5.83 17.23
C ASN A 34 0.01 -5.39 16.82
N ALA A 35 1.07 -5.94 17.42
CA ALA A 35 2.46 -5.63 17.10
C ALA A 35 3.07 -6.71 16.19
N LEU A 36 3.92 -6.28 15.25
CA LEU A 36 4.73 -7.19 14.42
C LEU A 36 5.69 -7.99 15.31
N GLN A 37 5.83 -9.28 15.00
CA GLN A 37 6.74 -10.15 15.75
C GLN A 37 8.18 -10.01 15.26
N PRO A 38 9.20 -10.14 16.13
CA PRO A 38 10.58 -10.21 15.73
C PRO A 38 10.81 -11.42 14.81
N TYR A 39 11.86 -11.36 13.98
CA TYR A 39 12.20 -12.51 13.18
C TYR A 39 12.85 -13.60 14.04
N GLU A 40 12.24 -14.76 14.02
CA GLU A 40 12.79 -15.99 14.60
C GLU A 40 12.94 -17.03 13.49
N PRO A 41 14.18 -17.48 13.19
CA PRO A 41 14.40 -18.51 12.20
C PRO A 41 13.64 -19.79 12.53
N ALA A 42 12.80 -20.28 11.61
CA ALA A 42 12.16 -21.58 11.79
C ALA A 42 13.14 -22.72 11.43
N THR A 43 14.07 -22.44 10.52
CA THR A 43 15.11 -23.36 10.14
C THR A 43 16.39 -22.61 9.73
N SER A 44 17.55 -23.25 9.87
CA SER A 44 18.81 -22.73 9.33
C SER A 44 18.85 -23.00 7.83
N VAL A 45 19.18 -21.97 7.05
CA VAL A 45 19.26 -22.03 5.60
C VAL A 45 20.60 -21.56 5.06
N SER A 46 20.95 -22.02 3.86
CA SER A 46 22.22 -21.71 3.21
C SER A 46 22.04 -21.49 1.70
N GLY A 47 23.05 -20.90 1.06
CA GLY A 47 23.10 -20.66 -0.37
C GLY A 47 22.61 -19.28 -0.78
N ASP A 48 22.54 -19.07 -2.09
CA ASP A 48 22.21 -17.76 -2.66
C ASP A 48 20.70 -17.62 -2.86
N ILE A 49 20.17 -16.45 -2.46
CA ILE A 49 18.80 -15.99 -2.73
C ILE A 49 18.90 -14.87 -3.76
N ARG A 50 18.49 -15.14 -4.99
CA ARG A 50 18.64 -14.24 -6.11
C ARG A 50 17.39 -13.37 -6.25
N ILE A 51 17.57 -12.05 -6.13
CA ILE A 51 16.46 -11.07 -6.22
C ILE A 51 16.70 -10.16 -7.42
N TRP A 52 15.70 -10.05 -8.29
CA TRP A 52 15.70 -9.04 -9.34
C TRP A 52 14.80 -7.87 -8.94
N GLY A 53 15.27 -6.64 -9.21
CA GLY A 53 14.59 -5.42 -8.78
C GLY A 53 15.02 -4.18 -9.59
N SER A 54 14.75 -3.03 -9.01
CA SER A 54 15.13 -1.73 -9.56
C SER A 54 16.30 -1.11 -8.80
N PRO A 55 17.19 -0.34 -9.47
CA PRO A 55 18.28 0.39 -8.80
C PRO A 55 17.81 1.32 -7.67
N VAL A 56 16.59 1.82 -7.72
CA VAL A 56 16.03 2.68 -6.65
C VAL A 56 15.86 1.95 -5.32
N ASP A 57 15.82 0.62 -5.33
CA ASP A 57 15.62 -0.23 -4.16
C ASP A 57 16.93 -0.81 -3.61
N ALA A 58 18.08 -0.40 -4.17
CA ALA A 58 19.39 -0.96 -3.83
C ALA A 58 19.74 -0.82 -2.33
N ALA A 59 19.39 0.32 -1.71
CA ALA A 59 19.68 0.58 -0.31
C ALA A 59 18.87 -0.35 0.61
N LEU A 60 17.57 -0.50 0.35
CA LEU A 60 16.68 -1.38 1.10
C LEU A 60 17.10 -2.85 0.98
N LEU A 61 17.38 -3.33 -0.24
CA LEU A 61 17.79 -4.71 -0.47
C LEU A 61 19.12 -5.03 0.20
N ARG A 62 20.03 -4.07 0.25
CA ARG A 62 21.30 -4.20 0.98
C ARG A 62 21.07 -4.28 2.49
N ASP A 63 20.26 -3.37 3.06
CA ASP A 63 19.92 -3.40 4.49
C ASP A 63 19.28 -4.74 4.88
N TRP A 64 18.30 -5.22 4.10
CA TRP A 64 17.72 -6.55 4.32
C TRP A 64 18.75 -7.68 4.24
N SER A 65 19.65 -7.65 3.27
CA SER A 65 20.73 -8.65 3.13
C SER A 65 21.64 -8.69 4.36
N GLU A 66 22.05 -7.50 4.84
CA GLU A 66 22.91 -7.37 6.02
C GLU A 66 22.22 -7.81 7.30
N GLN A 67 20.96 -7.44 7.50
CA GLN A 67 20.18 -7.83 8.67
C GLN A 67 19.86 -9.33 8.65
N PHE A 68 19.41 -9.87 7.53
CA PHE A 68 19.10 -11.29 7.38
C PHE A 68 20.30 -12.19 7.66
N ARG A 69 21.48 -11.78 7.20
CA ARG A 69 22.74 -12.54 7.43
C ARG A 69 23.12 -12.66 8.91
N LYS A 70 22.65 -11.78 9.79
CA LYS A 70 22.88 -11.90 11.25
C LYS A 70 22.17 -13.12 11.83
N PHE A 71 21.03 -13.49 11.25
CA PHE A 71 20.22 -14.64 11.66
C PHE A 71 20.54 -15.90 10.85
N GLN A 72 20.92 -15.73 9.57
CA GLN A 72 21.17 -16.80 8.60
C GLN A 72 22.55 -16.61 7.94
N PRO A 73 23.66 -16.85 8.67
CA PRO A 73 25.02 -16.49 8.23
C PRO A 73 25.49 -17.25 6.99
N GLN A 74 24.87 -18.40 6.68
CA GLN A 74 25.24 -19.22 5.52
C GLN A 74 24.38 -18.90 4.27
N ALA A 75 23.34 -18.05 4.40
CA ALA A 75 22.54 -17.57 3.29
C ALA A 75 23.06 -16.20 2.80
N ARG A 76 23.02 -16.00 1.49
CA ARG A 76 23.42 -14.73 0.85
C ARG A 76 22.33 -14.22 -0.07
N VAL A 77 21.92 -12.98 0.13
CA VAL A 77 21.00 -12.28 -0.77
C VAL A 77 21.81 -11.60 -1.87
N GLN A 78 21.52 -11.95 -3.12
CA GLN A 78 22.14 -11.38 -4.31
C GLN A 78 21.12 -10.60 -5.10
N ALA A 79 21.25 -9.27 -5.16
CA ALA A 79 20.36 -8.39 -5.89
C ALA A 79 20.92 -8.07 -7.29
N THR A 80 20.09 -8.28 -8.32
CA THR A 80 20.35 -7.84 -9.70
C THR A 80 19.34 -6.77 -10.06
N LEU A 81 19.81 -5.55 -10.34
CA LEU A 81 18.99 -4.34 -10.39
C LEU A 81 19.00 -3.74 -11.81
N TYR A 82 18.33 -4.40 -12.75
CA TYR A 82 18.22 -3.94 -14.15
C TYR A 82 17.05 -2.97 -14.39
N GLY A 83 16.22 -2.75 -13.39
CA GLY A 83 15.07 -1.85 -13.48
C GLY A 83 13.72 -2.56 -13.42
N PRO A 84 12.63 -1.79 -13.22
CA PRO A 84 11.31 -2.35 -12.93
C PRO A 84 10.73 -3.19 -14.08
N GLU A 85 11.18 -2.96 -15.32
CA GLU A 85 10.68 -3.67 -16.49
C GLU A 85 11.24 -5.10 -16.61
N SER A 86 12.45 -5.35 -16.10
CA SER A 86 13.11 -6.64 -16.16
C SER A 86 12.78 -7.55 -14.97
N THR A 87 12.19 -7.01 -13.91
CA THR A 87 12.05 -7.68 -12.62
C THR A 87 11.35 -9.04 -12.71
N MET A 88 10.21 -9.11 -13.41
CA MET A 88 9.50 -10.37 -13.63
C MET A 88 10.25 -11.33 -14.56
N ALA A 89 11.06 -10.80 -15.49
CA ALA A 89 11.84 -11.63 -16.39
C ALA A 89 12.81 -12.54 -15.64
N GLY A 90 13.43 -12.06 -14.57
CA GLY A 90 14.30 -12.86 -13.72
C GLY A 90 13.63 -14.14 -13.22
N VAL A 91 12.37 -14.07 -12.83
CA VAL A 91 11.63 -15.20 -12.28
C VAL A 91 11.14 -16.15 -13.37
N TYR A 92 10.52 -15.65 -14.45
CA TYR A 92 10.03 -16.57 -15.48
C TYR A 92 11.15 -17.18 -16.34
N CYS A 93 12.35 -16.57 -16.38
CA CYS A 93 13.54 -17.18 -16.98
C CYS A 93 14.31 -18.11 -16.01
N GLY A 94 13.89 -18.20 -14.73
CA GLY A 94 14.54 -19.07 -13.73
C GLY A 94 15.90 -18.59 -13.24
N VAL A 95 16.27 -17.32 -13.52
CA VAL A 95 17.55 -16.73 -13.08
C VAL A 95 17.42 -15.93 -11.79
N ALA A 96 16.21 -15.68 -11.31
CA ALA A 96 15.90 -15.11 -10.00
C ALA A 96 14.97 -16.02 -9.23
N ASP A 97 15.12 -16.04 -7.89
CA ASP A 97 14.21 -16.72 -6.98
C ASP A 97 13.05 -15.80 -6.61
N LEU A 98 13.30 -14.48 -6.57
CA LEU A 98 12.34 -13.45 -6.21
C LEU A 98 12.40 -12.26 -7.18
N ALA A 99 11.23 -11.74 -7.55
CA ALA A 99 11.07 -10.45 -8.18
C ALA A 99 10.58 -9.43 -7.15
N PHE A 100 11.38 -8.40 -6.85
CA PHE A 100 10.94 -7.29 -6.01
C PHE A 100 10.12 -6.30 -6.85
N MET A 101 8.81 -6.38 -6.74
CA MET A 101 7.87 -5.61 -7.53
C MET A 101 7.44 -4.35 -6.79
N ALA A 102 8.16 -3.25 -7.04
CA ALA A 102 7.80 -1.92 -6.53
C ALA A 102 6.69 -1.24 -7.38
N ARG A 103 5.97 -1.99 -8.18
CA ARG A 103 4.83 -1.60 -8.99
C ARG A 103 3.89 -2.80 -9.18
N GLU A 104 2.74 -2.55 -9.75
CA GLU A 104 1.83 -3.62 -10.14
C GLU A 104 2.41 -4.45 -11.29
N MET A 105 2.11 -5.75 -11.25
CA MET A 105 2.37 -6.64 -12.38
C MET A 105 1.60 -6.16 -13.61
N ARG A 106 2.25 -6.09 -14.76
CA ARG A 106 1.59 -5.73 -16.02
C ARG A 106 0.71 -6.88 -16.51
N LEU A 107 -0.58 -6.74 -16.30
CA LEU A 107 -1.56 -7.66 -16.85
C LEU A 107 -2.00 -7.18 -18.25
N PRO A 108 -2.13 -8.09 -19.26
CA PRO A 108 -1.84 -9.54 -19.16
C PRO A 108 -0.37 -9.92 -19.35
N VAL A 109 0.50 -9.01 -19.80
CA VAL A 109 1.83 -9.31 -20.39
C VAL A 109 2.73 -10.13 -19.48
N GLU A 110 3.04 -9.64 -18.27
CA GLU A 110 3.98 -10.32 -17.35
C GLU A 110 3.39 -11.59 -16.76
N ASN A 111 2.09 -11.55 -16.40
CA ASN A 111 1.38 -12.73 -15.93
C ASN A 111 1.27 -13.80 -17.01
N MET A 112 1.01 -13.39 -18.25
CA MET A 112 0.93 -14.30 -19.40
C MET A 112 2.30 -14.92 -19.70
N ALA A 113 3.37 -14.13 -19.71
CA ALA A 113 4.73 -14.64 -19.92
C ALA A 113 5.09 -15.72 -18.90
N PHE A 114 4.84 -15.46 -17.62
CA PHE A 114 5.07 -16.43 -16.56
C PHE A 114 4.21 -17.69 -16.76
N THR A 115 2.91 -17.53 -17.01
CA THR A 115 1.96 -18.65 -17.19
C THR A 115 2.28 -19.48 -18.43
N TRP A 116 2.82 -18.90 -19.49
CA TRP A 116 3.29 -19.64 -20.66
C TRP A 116 4.43 -20.60 -20.31
N VAL A 117 5.37 -20.14 -19.49
CA VAL A 117 6.53 -20.95 -19.07
C VAL A 117 6.11 -22.06 -18.09
N TYR A 118 5.38 -21.69 -17.04
CA TYR A 118 5.14 -22.59 -15.89
C TYR A 118 3.76 -23.25 -15.87
N ARG A 119 2.80 -22.79 -16.69
CA ARG A 119 1.41 -23.32 -16.76
C ARG A 119 0.54 -23.05 -15.55
N TYR A 120 0.98 -22.16 -14.64
CA TYR A 120 0.22 -21.65 -13.50
C TYR A 120 0.61 -20.17 -13.23
N PRO A 121 -0.20 -19.40 -12.50
CA PRO A 121 0.12 -18.02 -12.20
C PRO A 121 1.29 -17.89 -11.22
N PRO A 122 2.05 -16.78 -11.24
CA PRO A 122 3.08 -16.53 -10.25
C PRO A 122 2.50 -16.35 -8.85
N PHE A 123 3.27 -16.73 -7.83
CA PHE A 123 2.89 -16.51 -6.44
C PHE A 123 3.41 -15.15 -5.97
N SER A 124 2.54 -14.33 -5.37
CA SER A 124 2.86 -12.99 -4.91
C SER A 124 2.67 -12.88 -3.41
N VAL A 125 3.66 -12.32 -2.73
CA VAL A 125 3.64 -11.99 -1.30
C VAL A 125 3.72 -10.48 -1.15
N GLU A 126 2.73 -9.89 -0.53
CA GLU A 126 2.70 -8.46 -0.25
C GLU A 126 3.62 -8.15 0.92
N ILE A 127 4.56 -7.23 0.74
CA ILE A 127 5.63 -6.96 1.70
C ILE A 127 5.60 -5.54 2.26
N ALA A 128 4.89 -4.63 1.60
CA ALA A 128 4.75 -3.23 2.01
C ALA A 128 3.60 -2.56 1.27
N ASN A 129 3.27 -1.33 1.66
CA ASN A 129 2.49 -0.42 0.84
C ASN A 129 3.43 0.62 0.21
N ALA A 130 3.06 1.16 -0.94
CA ALA A 130 3.80 2.26 -1.55
C ALA A 130 3.78 3.50 -0.65
N GLY A 131 4.84 4.29 -0.70
CA GLY A 131 4.93 5.55 0.04
C GLY A 131 4.11 6.67 -0.57
N LEU A 132 4.14 7.82 0.07
CA LEU A 132 3.47 9.04 -0.41
C LEU A 132 4.39 9.93 -1.23
N THR A 133 5.70 9.74 -1.12
CA THR A 133 6.72 10.59 -1.73
C THR A 133 6.82 10.33 -3.23
N ALA A 134 6.78 11.38 -4.03
CA ALA A 134 7.01 11.32 -5.46
C ALA A 134 8.49 11.05 -5.82
N GLY A 135 8.74 10.85 -7.10
CA GLY A 135 10.08 10.55 -7.63
C GLY A 135 10.42 9.07 -7.65
N ARG A 136 9.54 8.19 -7.10
CA ARG A 136 9.63 6.74 -7.26
C ARG A 136 8.40 6.19 -7.97
N SER A 137 8.59 5.20 -8.80
CA SER A 137 7.52 4.52 -9.55
C SER A 137 6.46 3.88 -8.66
N SER A 138 6.76 3.67 -7.40
CA SER A 138 5.93 3.01 -6.40
C SER A 138 5.10 3.97 -5.51
N ALA A 139 5.13 5.28 -5.72
CA ALA A 139 4.36 6.20 -4.89
C ALA A 139 2.84 6.03 -5.10
N ASN A 140 2.07 6.25 -4.03
CA ASN A 140 0.62 6.31 -4.13
C ASN A 140 0.17 7.55 -4.92
N LEU A 141 -0.95 7.41 -5.64
CA LEU A 141 -1.49 8.48 -6.47
C LEU A 141 -2.63 9.20 -5.78
N ALA A 142 -2.57 10.54 -5.80
CA ALA A 142 -3.71 11.39 -5.48
C ALA A 142 -4.49 11.74 -6.74
N VAL A 143 -5.80 11.88 -6.62
CA VAL A 143 -6.62 12.60 -7.59
C VAL A 143 -6.64 14.06 -7.20
N ILE A 144 -6.24 14.92 -8.12
CA ILE A 144 -6.00 16.34 -7.86
C ILE A 144 -6.85 17.23 -8.75
N VAL A 145 -7.24 18.38 -8.21
CA VAL A 145 -7.90 19.46 -8.93
C VAL A 145 -7.24 20.78 -8.59
N ASN A 146 -7.50 21.81 -9.40
CA ASN A 146 -7.10 23.19 -9.06
C ASN A 146 -7.71 23.58 -7.70
N SER A 147 -6.97 24.33 -6.89
CA SER A 147 -7.40 24.75 -5.55
C SER A 147 -8.70 25.58 -5.55
N THR A 148 -8.99 26.29 -6.66
CA THR A 148 -10.23 27.07 -6.84
C THR A 148 -11.45 26.23 -7.14
N ASN A 149 -11.27 24.96 -7.57
CA ASN A 149 -12.38 24.04 -7.82
C ASN A 149 -13.06 23.69 -6.49
N PRO A 150 -14.40 23.79 -6.36
CA PRO A 150 -15.09 23.51 -5.09
C PRO A 150 -15.21 22.02 -4.76
N LEU A 151 -14.92 21.10 -5.71
CA LEU A 151 -14.98 19.65 -5.48
C LEU A 151 -14.03 19.24 -4.35
N ARG A 152 -14.46 18.28 -3.51
CA ARG A 152 -13.67 17.77 -2.39
C ARG A 152 -13.49 16.26 -2.39
N ARG A 153 -14.31 15.55 -3.12
CA ARG A 153 -14.37 14.08 -3.07
C ARG A 153 -14.94 13.49 -4.35
N LEU A 154 -14.52 12.24 -4.66
CA LEU A 154 -15.04 11.43 -5.76
C LEU A 154 -15.16 9.95 -5.35
N THR A 155 -16.08 9.24 -5.99
CA THR A 155 -16.08 7.77 -5.99
C THR A 155 -15.24 7.25 -7.15
N LEU A 156 -14.79 5.97 -7.08
CA LEU A 156 -14.10 5.35 -8.22
C LEU A 156 -14.98 5.29 -9.47
N ALA A 157 -16.32 5.14 -9.32
CA ALA A 157 -17.24 5.18 -10.45
C ALA A 157 -17.28 6.56 -11.12
N GLN A 158 -17.26 7.64 -10.33
CA GLN A 158 -17.16 8.99 -10.89
C GLN A 158 -15.80 9.24 -11.56
N LEU A 159 -14.72 8.73 -10.96
CA LEU A 159 -13.38 8.83 -11.53
C LEU A 159 -13.29 8.05 -12.85
N ASP A 160 -13.88 6.85 -12.94
CA ASP A 160 -14.02 6.08 -14.18
C ASP A 160 -14.85 6.84 -15.23
N GLY A 161 -15.94 7.49 -14.81
CA GLY A 161 -16.75 8.35 -15.69
C GLY A 161 -16.00 9.55 -16.27
N ILE A 162 -14.94 10.02 -15.59
CA ILE A 162 -14.06 11.11 -16.05
C ILE A 162 -12.92 10.58 -16.93
N LEU A 163 -12.26 9.50 -16.51
CA LEU A 163 -11.01 9.01 -17.11
C LEU A 163 -11.24 7.96 -18.21
N GLY A 164 -12.31 7.16 -18.10
CA GLY A 164 -12.60 6.02 -18.96
C GLY A 164 -13.65 6.32 -20.00
N ALA A 165 -13.69 5.49 -21.06
CA ALA A 165 -14.74 5.53 -22.08
C ALA A 165 -15.75 4.38 -21.95
N GLU A 166 -15.46 3.34 -21.18
CA GLU A 166 -16.31 2.15 -21.02
C GLU A 166 -17.11 2.14 -19.71
N HIS A 167 -16.76 2.99 -18.75
CA HIS A 167 -17.45 3.17 -17.46
C HIS A 167 -17.74 1.85 -16.73
N ARG A 168 -16.72 0.99 -16.58
CA ARG A 168 -16.84 -0.37 -16.05
C ARG A 168 -17.22 -0.44 -14.56
N HIS A 169 -17.21 0.70 -13.84
CA HIS A 169 -17.79 0.85 -12.51
C HIS A 169 -19.32 1.11 -12.53
N GLY A 170 -19.95 1.15 -13.71
CA GLY A 170 -21.39 1.35 -13.82
C GLY A 170 -21.77 2.82 -13.63
N GLY A 171 -21.24 3.71 -14.43
CA GLY A 171 -21.52 5.14 -14.42
C GLY A 171 -21.81 5.68 -15.80
N ALA A 172 -21.92 7.00 -15.91
CA ALA A 172 -22.05 7.75 -17.16
C ALA A 172 -20.74 8.49 -17.46
N ASN A 173 -20.59 8.90 -18.72
CA ASN A 173 -19.53 9.81 -19.10
C ASN A 173 -19.78 11.19 -18.46
N LEU A 174 -18.83 11.64 -17.64
CA LEU A 174 -18.90 12.92 -16.93
C LEU A 174 -18.04 13.93 -17.68
N ARG A 175 -18.66 14.93 -18.26
CA ARG A 175 -18.01 15.93 -19.12
C ARG A 175 -17.90 17.30 -18.48
N ASP A 176 -18.87 17.64 -17.66
CA ASP A 176 -18.98 18.94 -17.02
C ASP A 176 -18.88 18.79 -15.48
N TRP A 177 -18.36 19.80 -14.83
CA TRP A 177 -18.34 19.85 -13.36
C TRP A 177 -19.75 19.80 -12.75
N GLY A 178 -20.78 20.18 -13.50
CA GLY A 178 -22.17 20.05 -13.11
C GLY A 178 -22.65 18.60 -12.99
N ASP A 179 -22.07 17.67 -13.76
CA ASP A 179 -22.37 16.23 -13.67
C ASP A 179 -21.94 15.65 -12.31
N LEU A 180 -21.00 16.32 -11.63
CA LEU A 180 -20.54 16.02 -10.28
C LEU A 180 -21.30 16.79 -9.20
N GLY A 181 -22.40 17.47 -9.56
CA GLY A 181 -23.26 18.21 -8.63
C GLY A 181 -22.78 19.63 -8.32
N LEU A 182 -21.79 20.17 -9.03
CA LEU A 182 -21.37 21.55 -8.85
C LEU A 182 -22.36 22.52 -9.47
N GLY A 183 -22.79 23.52 -8.71
CA GLY A 183 -23.76 24.54 -9.11
C GLY A 183 -23.10 25.85 -9.57
N GLY A 184 -23.97 26.86 -9.84
CA GLY A 184 -23.54 28.22 -10.18
C GLY A 184 -22.69 28.26 -11.44
N THR A 185 -21.60 28.99 -11.40
CA THR A 185 -20.66 29.16 -12.52
C THR A 185 -19.93 27.88 -12.93
N TRP A 186 -19.94 26.84 -12.07
CA TRP A 186 -19.31 25.56 -12.35
C TRP A 186 -20.19 24.60 -13.12
N LYS A 187 -21.52 24.80 -13.13
CA LYS A 187 -22.48 23.83 -13.69
C LYS A 187 -22.22 23.45 -15.15
N ARG A 188 -21.75 24.39 -15.97
CA ARG A 188 -21.49 24.19 -17.41
C ARG A 188 -20.02 24.34 -17.79
N ARG A 189 -19.11 24.19 -16.82
CA ARG A 189 -17.67 24.18 -17.10
C ARG A 189 -17.24 22.78 -17.42
N ALA A 190 -16.56 22.60 -18.54
CA ALA A 190 -16.02 21.32 -18.96
C ALA A 190 -14.98 20.80 -17.96
N ILE A 191 -14.86 19.50 -17.84
CA ILE A 191 -13.77 18.85 -17.11
C ILE A 191 -12.59 18.67 -18.06
N HIS A 192 -11.45 19.29 -17.75
CA HIS A 192 -10.21 19.10 -18.50
C HIS A 192 -9.36 18.04 -17.84
N VAL A 193 -9.18 16.91 -18.52
CA VAL A 193 -8.55 15.73 -17.96
C VAL A 193 -7.09 15.67 -18.35
N TYR A 194 -6.20 15.72 -17.38
CA TYR A 194 -4.75 15.61 -17.56
C TYR A 194 -4.21 14.34 -16.91
N GLY A 195 -3.14 13.80 -17.44
CA GLY A 195 -2.42 12.70 -16.82
C GLY A 195 -1.14 12.34 -17.57
N PRO A 196 -0.33 11.43 -17.02
CA PRO A 196 0.87 10.96 -17.70
C PRO A 196 0.51 10.13 -18.95
N PRO A 197 1.46 9.81 -19.84
CA PRO A 197 1.26 8.91 -20.96
C PRO A 197 0.56 7.60 -20.55
N VAL A 198 -0.38 7.13 -21.37
CA VAL A 198 -1.25 5.97 -21.02
C VAL A 198 -0.52 4.64 -20.86
N ASP A 199 0.72 4.55 -21.30
CA ASP A 199 1.63 3.41 -21.12
C ASP A 199 2.55 3.55 -19.89
N SER A 200 2.50 4.68 -19.18
CA SER A 200 3.27 4.89 -17.95
C SER A 200 2.81 3.98 -16.82
N ILE A 201 3.70 3.74 -15.85
CA ILE A 201 3.40 2.91 -14.66
C ILE A 201 2.17 3.44 -13.91
N ASN A 202 2.04 4.76 -13.75
CA ASN A 202 0.91 5.38 -13.07
C ASN A 202 -0.40 5.22 -13.85
N ALA A 203 -0.37 5.36 -15.17
CA ALA A 203 -1.54 5.13 -16.01
C ALA A 203 -1.96 3.65 -16.04
N ILE A 204 -1.00 2.71 -16.05
CA ILE A 204 -1.28 1.27 -15.95
C ILE A 204 -1.99 0.94 -14.61
N PHE A 205 -1.55 1.54 -13.51
CA PHE A 205 -2.22 1.38 -12.22
C PHE A 205 -3.67 1.91 -12.25
N ILE A 206 -3.88 3.15 -12.72
CA ILE A 206 -5.22 3.73 -12.87
C ILE A 206 -6.09 2.88 -13.81
N ARG A 207 -5.54 2.42 -14.92
CA ARG A 207 -6.24 1.51 -15.82
C ARG A 207 -6.71 0.24 -15.11
N THR A 208 -5.86 -0.34 -14.27
CA THR A 208 -6.17 -1.57 -13.53
C THR A 208 -7.26 -1.33 -12.48
N VAL A 209 -7.11 -0.31 -11.65
CA VAL A 209 -7.96 -0.06 -10.48
C VAL A 209 -9.22 0.72 -10.87
N VAL A 210 -9.06 1.82 -11.60
CA VAL A 210 -10.16 2.73 -11.92
C VAL A 210 -10.90 2.29 -13.17
N LEU A 211 -10.18 1.98 -14.27
CA LEU A 211 -10.83 1.57 -15.52
C LEU A 211 -11.10 0.06 -15.58
N ARG A 212 -10.87 -0.69 -14.50
CA ARG A 212 -11.07 -2.16 -14.42
C ARG A 212 -10.47 -2.91 -15.61
N GLY A 213 -9.24 -2.56 -15.97
CA GLY A 213 -8.49 -3.17 -17.07
C GLY A 213 -8.91 -2.71 -18.47
N SER A 214 -9.80 -1.73 -18.63
CA SER A 214 -10.12 -1.15 -19.93
C SER A 214 -8.92 -0.40 -20.50
N TYR A 215 -8.68 -0.57 -21.79
CA TYR A 215 -7.67 0.19 -22.54
C TYR A 215 -8.27 1.46 -23.17
N LYS A 216 -9.57 1.70 -23.01
CA LYS A 216 -10.26 2.82 -23.63
C LYS A 216 -10.35 3.99 -22.65
N TRP A 217 -9.44 4.92 -22.80
CA TRP A 217 -9.44 6.18 -22.09
C TRP A 217 -10.46 7.15 -22.69
N ASN A 218 -10.91 8.10 -21.87
CA ASN A 218 -11.75 9.19 -22.33
C ASN A 218 -11.04 9.95 -23.47
N PRO A 219 -11.69 10.21 -24.62
CA PRO A 219 -11.07 10.97 -25.72
C PRO A 219 -10.60 12.38 -25.33
N ALA A 220 -11.15 12.95 -24.25
CA ALA A 220 -10.71 14.25 -23.70
C ALA A 220 -9.46 14.15 -22.80
N TYR A 221 -8.92 12.94 -22.58
CA TYR A 221 -7.71 12.75 -21.78
C TYR A 221 -6.50 13.34 -22.51
N GLN A 222 -5.81 14.25 -21.84
CA GLN A 222 -4.64 14.95 -22.35
C GLN A 222 -3.38 14.41 -21.70
N GLU A 223 -2.54 13.76 -22.49
CA GLU A 223 -1.25 13.28 -22.02
C GLU A 223 -0.28 14.44 -21.77
N VAL A 224 0.24 14.50 -20.58
CA VAL A 224 1.30 15.45 -20.18
C VAL A 224 2.61 14.69 -20.15
N LYS A 225 3.52 15.04 -21.06
CA LYS A 225 4.87 14.47 -21.10
C LYS A 225 5.72 14.98 -19.95
N GLY A 226 6.59 14.12 -19.44
CA GLY A 226 7.48 14.42 -18.34
C GLY A 226 7.11 13.62 -17.09
N ASP A 227 7.44 14.18 -15.93
CA ASP A 227 7.15 13.59 -14.61
C ASP A 227 5.85 14.13 -13.98
N ASP A 228 5.58 13.73 -12.75
CA ASP A 228 4.39 14.17 -12.03
C ASP A 228 4.35 15.69 -11.81
N ALA A 229 5.51 16.39 -11.76
CA ALA A 229 5.56 17.85 -11.62
C ALA A 229 4.91 18.56 -12.80
N GLN A 230 5.10 18.07 -14.03
CA GLN A 230 4.46 18.61 -15.22
C GLN A 230 2.94 18.40 -15.18
N VAL A 231 2.47 17.22 -14.74
CA VAL A 231 1.03 16.94 -14.55
C VAL A 231 0.42 17.87 -13.51
N LEU A 232 1.06 18.00 -12.34
CA LEU A 232 0.65 18.94 -11.28
C LEU A 232 0.61 20.39 -11.79
N GLY A 233 1.62 20.78 -12.58
CA GLY A 233 1.72 22.09 -13.21
C GLY A 233 0.59 22.39 -14.19
N ALA A 234 0.12 21.39 -14.97
CA ALA A 234 -1.02 21.55 -15.87
C ALA A 234 -2.29 21.91 -15.10
N VAL A 235 -2.60 21.13 -14.04
CA VAL A 235 -3.76 21.40 -13.16
C VAL A 235 -3.64 22.72 -12.42
N ALA A 236 -2.45 23.09 -11.97
CA ALA A 236 -2.24 24.36 -11.27
C ALA A 236 -2.53 25.62 -12.14
N ARG A 237 -2.41 25.49 -13.46
CA ARG A 237 -2.69 26.57 -14.42
C ARG A 237 -4.13 26.57 -14.93
N ASP A 238 -4.87 25.49 -14.74
CA ASP A 238 -6.23 25.33 -15.25
C ASP A 238 -7.26 25.11 -14.13
N ALA A 239 -8.12 26.10 -13.92
CA ALA A 239 -9.20 26.02 -12.91
C ALA A 239 -10.15 24.83 -13.12
N GLN A 240 -10.28 24.34 -14.36
CA GLN A 240 -11.15 23.24 -14.76
C GLN A 240 -10.42 21.91 -14.81
N GLY A 241 -9.12 21.90 -14.49
CA GLY A 241 -8.25 20.72 -14.56
C GLY A 241 -8.52 19.69 -13.46
N ILE A 242 -8.45 18.42 -13.84
CA ILE A 242 -8.35 17.26 -12.97
C ILE A 242 -7.23 16.35 -13.48
N ALA A 243 -6.48 15.73 -12.56
CA ALA A 243 -5.47 14.74 -12.89
C ALA A 243 -5.29 13.73 -11.76
N TYR A 244 -4.41 12.77 -11.99
CA TYR A 244 -3.82 11.90 -10.95
C TYR A 244 -2.30 11.96 -11.05
N ALA A 245 -1.65 12.04 -9.91
CA ALA A 245 -0.20 12.07 -9.79
C ALA A 245 0.23 11.72 -8.36
N SER A 246 1.49 11.36 -8.15
CA SER A 246 2.07 11.33 -6.82
C SER A 246 2.28 12.76 -6.29
N LEU A 247 2.10 12.96 -4.98
CA LEU A 247 2.18 14.28 -4.35
C LEU A 247 3.55 14.47 -3.73
N ASP A 248 4.45 15.16 -4.42
CA ASP A 248 5.75 15.53 -3.86
C ASP A 248 5.94 17.05 -3.66
N LEU A 249 5.08 17.82 -4.25
CA LEU A 249 5.24 19.26 -4.24
C LEU A 249 4.03 19.93 -3.57
N PRO A 250 4.24 20.60 -2.41
CA PRO A 250 3.21 21.45 -1.84
C PRO A 250 3.02 22.65 -2.77
N THR A 251 2.03 22.59 -3.65
CA THR A 251 1.61 23.77 -4.41
C THR A 251 0.27 24.25 -3.90
N ARG A 252 0.22 25.54 -3.53
CA ARG A 252 -1.01 26.18 -3.07
C ARG A 252 -2.10 26.26 -4.14
N ARG A 253 -1.77 25.92 -5.40
CA ARG A 253 -2.67 26.02 -6.55
C ARG A 253 -3.43 24.73 -6.86
N ILE A 254 -3.12 23.65 -6.18
CA ILE A 254 -3.82 22.36 -6.33
C ILE A 254 -4.26 21.83 -4.97
N LYS A 255 -5.20 20.91 -4.99
CA LYS A 255 -5.62 20.11 -3.84
C LYS A 255 -5.95 18.69 -4.24
N SER A 256 -5.71 17.75 -3.33
CA SER A 256 -6.14 16.36 -3.47
C SER A 256 -7.60 16.19 -3.08
N LEU A 257 -8.24 15.21 -3.69
CA LEU A 257 -9.61 14.81 -3.38
C LEU A 257 -9.62 13.56 -2.50
N ALA A 258 -10.57 13.49 -1.57
CA ALA A 258 -10.87 12.26 -0.86
C ALA A 258 -11.61 11.29 -1.80
N LEU A 259 -11.31 9.99 -1.70
CA LEU A 259 -11.88 8.97 -2.56
C LEU A 259 -12.72 7.97 -1.77
N ALA A 260 -13.81 7.47 -2.39
CA ALA A 260 -14.56 6.33 -1.90
C ALA A 260 -14.58 5.22 -2.95
N ALA A 261 -14.47 3.96 -2.52
CA ALA A 261 -14.47 2.81 -3.41
C ALA A 261 -15.79 2.65 -4.17
N THR A 262 -16.91 2.92 -3.48
CA THR A 262 -18.27 2.82 -4.05
C THR A 262 -19.15 3.98 -3.58
N SER A 263 -20.29 4.16 -4.22
CA SER A 263 -21.32 5.10 -3.76
C SER A 263 -21.83 4.64 -2.38
N GLY A 264 -21.95 5.59 -1.45
CA GLY A 264 -22.37 5.31 -0.06
C GLY A 264 -21.25 4.85 0.88
N ALA A 265 -20.07 4.52 0.37
CA ALA A 265 -18.91 4.23 1.22
C ALA A 265 -18.29 5.51 1.79
N SER A 266 -17.49 5.34 2.86
CA SER A 266 -16.71 6.43 3.44
C SER A 266 -15.64 6.96 2.48
N TYR A 267 -15.39 8.26 2.54
CA TYR A 267 -14.36 8.93 1.75
C TYR A 267 -13.07 9.04 2.55
N TYR A 268 -11.98 8.64 1.95
CA TYR A 268 -10.66 8.64 2.58
C TYR A 268 -9.71 9.55 1.81
N ALA A 269 -8.98 10.39 2.54
CA ALA A 269 -7.89 11.19 2.00
C ALA A 269 -6.62 10.32 1.83
N LEU A 270 -5.73 10.72 0.93
CA LEU A 270 -4.41 10.10 0.81
C LEU A 270 -3.56 10.48 2.03
N THR A 271 -3.45 9.59 2.99
CA THR A 271 -2.60 9.67 4.18
C THR A 271 -1.91 8.34 4.43
N GLU A 272 -0.77 8.34 5.13
CA GLU A 272 -0.08 7.10 5.49
C GLU A 272 -1.00 6.12 6.24
N GLN A 273 -1.80 6.62 7.18
CA GLN A 273 -2.74 5.81 7.93
C GLN A 273 -3.77 5.12 7.02
N ASN A 274 -4.37 5.88 6.09
CA ASN A 274 -5.38 5.33 5.18
C ASN A 274 -4.76 4.38 4.13
N VAL A 275 -3.50 4.60 3.75
CA VAL A 275 -2.76 3.69 2.88
C VAL A 275 -2.41 2.41 3.63
N ALA A 276 -1.83 2.51 4.83
CA ALA A 276 -1.50 1.35 5.66
C ALA A 276 -2.73 0.47 5.96
N ALA A 277 -3.87 1.11 6.28
CA ALA A 277 -5.15 0.44 6.50
C ALA A 277 -5.85 0.00 5.21
N ARG A 278 -5.33 0.36 4.03
CA ARG A 278 -5.92 0.10 2.69
C ARG A 278 -7.36 0.61 2.54
N THR A 279 -7.71 1.64 3.29
CA THR A 279 -9.01 2.33 3.18
C THR A 279 -9.03 3.36 2.06
N TYR A 280 -7.85 3.92 1.69
CA TYR A 280 -7.73 4.77 0.50
C TYR A 280 -7.83 3.92 -0.77
N PRO A 281 -8.79 4.15 -1.67
CA PRO A 281 -9.08 3.24 -2.78
C PRO A 281 -7.97 3.08 -3.83
N LEU A 282 -7.02 4.03 -3.89
CA LEU A 282 -5.85 3.96 -4.76
C LEU A 282 -4.56 3.61 -3.99
N SER A 283 -4.68 2.87 -2.88
CA SER A 283 -3.52 2.33 -2.18
C SER A 283 -2.79 1.30 -3.05
N ARG A 284 -1.47 1.47 -3.21
CA ARG A 284 -0.62 0.57 -3.99
C ARG A 284 0.15 -0.36 -3.07
N VAL A 285 0.28 -1.60 -3.51
CA VAL A 285 0.96 -2.66 -2.75
C VAL A 285 2.29 -2.98 -3.41
N ILE A 286 3.30 -3.21 -2.57
CA ILE A 286 4.62 -3.68 -2.98
C ILE A 286 4.70 -5.16 -2.68
N SER A 287 5.17 -5.95 -3.64
CA SER A 287 5.18 -7.40 -3.54
C SER A 287 6.53 -8.00 -3.89
N MET A 288 6.82 -9.15 -3.31
CA MET A 288 7.78 -10.10 -3.85
C MET A 288 7.04 -11.21 -4.58
N VAL A 289 7.44 -11.45 -5.82
CA VAL A 289 6.84 -12.46 -6.69
C VAL A 289 7.83 -13.59 -6.91
N LEU A 290 7.35 -14.82 -6.85
CA LEU A 290 8.18 -16.01 -6.99
C LEU A 290 7.46 -17.11 -7.79
N ASN A 291 8.26 -18.07 -8.23
CA ASN A 291 7.76 -19.29 -8.80
C ASN A 291 7.44 -20.28 -7.68
N ARG A 292 6.16 -20.47 -7.39
CA ARG A 292 5.65 -21.52 -6.51
C ARG A 292 4.64 -22.36 -7.28
N GLU A 293 4.97 -23.60 -7.54
CA GLU A 293 4.03 -24.55 -8.12
C GLU A 293 2.87 -24.79 -7.13
N PRO A 294 1.61 -24.78 -7.60
CA PRO A 294 0.46 -25.01 -6.73
C PRO A 294 0.58 -26.34 -5.95
N GLY A 295 0.36 -26.27 -4.65
CA GLY A 295 0.47 -27.43 -3.75
C GLY A 295 1.91 -27.82 -3.37
N LYS A 296 2.92 -27.12 -3.88
CA LYS A 296 4.32 -27.34 -3.47
C LYS A 296 4.76 -26.32 -2.43
N PRO A 297 5.66 -26.70 -1.51
CA PRO A 297 6.25 -25.76 -0.56
C PRO A 297 7.14 -24.75 -1.27
N ILE A 298 7.30 -23.59 -0.66
CA ILE A 298 8.32 -22.60 -1.06
C ILE A 298 9.69 -23.17 -0.66
N GLU A 299 10.70 -22.93 -1.49
CA GLU A 299 12.10 -23.29 -1.17
C GLU A 299 12.51 -22.71 0.19
N PRO A 300 13.08 -23.51 1.13
CA PRO A 300 13.30 -23.09 2.51
C PRO A 300 14.03 -21.74 2.66
N LYS A 301 15.11 -21.51 1.90
CA LYS A 301 15.86 -20.26 1.97
C LYS A 301 15.02 -19.03 1.53
N VAL A 302 14.17 -19.20 0.52
CA VAL A 302 13.26 -18.15 0.03
C VAL A 302 12.16 -17.91 1.05
N LYS A 303 11.57 -18.97 1.62
CA LYS A 303 10.55 -18.88 2.67
C LYS A 303 11.08 -18.14 3.89
N GLU A 304 12.27 -18.49 4.38
CA GLU A 304 12.89 -17.84 5.53
C GLU A 304 13.21 -16.36 5.26
N PHE A 305 13.67 -16.02 4.05
CA PHE A 305 13.88 -14.62 3.69
C PHE A 305 12.56 -13.84 3.64
N LEU A 306 11.49 -14.39 3.10
CA LEU A 306 10.17 -13.76 3.10
C LEU A 306 9.62 -13.60 4.52
N ARG A 307 9.81 -14.59 5.41
CA ARG A 307 9.47 -14.48 6.84
C ARG A 307 10.23 -13.34 7.51
N PHE A 308 11.53 -13.21 7.22
CA PHE A 308 12.34 -12.09 7.71
C PHE A 308 11.80 -10.74 7.20
N VAL A 309 11.54 -10.60 5.90
CA VAL A 309 11.01 -9.36 5.32
C VAL A 309 9.67 -8.96 5.95
N LEU A 310 8.81 -9.94 6.22
CA LEU A 310 7.49 -9.72 6.85
C LEU A 310 7.59 -9.40 8.35
N SER A 311 8.64 -9.85 9.04
CA SER A 311 8.83 -9.65 10.47
C SER A 311 9.03 -8.18 10.86
N ARG A 312 8.98 -7.90 12.17
CA ARG A 312 9.31 -6.58 12.73
C ARG A 312 10.67 -6.07 12.27
N ASP A 313 11.68 -6.95 12.20
CA ASP A 313 13.05 -6.57 11.82
C ASP A 313 13.13 -6.16 10.34
N GLY A 314 12.49 -6.91 9.46
CA GLY A 314 12.39 -6.58 8.04
C GLY A 314 11.56 -5.33 7.77
N GLN A 315 10.43 -5.16 8.48
CA GLN A 315 9.58 -3.99 8.37
C GLN A 315 10.22 -2.72 8.96
N ALA A 316 11.08 -2.87 9.99
CA ALA A 316 11.88 -1.75 10.50
C ALA A 316 12.90 -1.24 9.46
N ALA A 317 13.43 -2.12 8.61
CA ALA A 317 14.28 -1.70 7.48
C ALA A 317 13.50 -0.87 6.45
N LEU A 318 12.26 -1.26 6.13
CA LEU A 318 11.36 -0.46 5.28
C LEU A 318 11.10 0.93 5.87
N ALA A 319 10.82 1.00 7.17
CA ALA A 319 10.59 2.27 7.85
C ALA A 319 11.82 3.19 7.81
N ARG A 320 13.04 2.62 7.94
CA ARG A 320 14.29 3.38 7.82
C ARG A 320 14.56 3.87 6.40
N ASP A 321 14.23 3.06 5.39
CA ASP A 321 14.33 3.46 3.97
C ASP A 321 13.41 4.64 3.64
N GLY A 322 12.26 4.73 4.29
CA GLY A 322 11.35 5.88 4.23
C GLY A 322 10.58 6.04 2.91
N HIS A 323 10.73 5.11 1.96
CA HIS A 323 10.05 5.15 0.65
C HIS A 323 8.79 4.30 0.60
N TYR A 324 8.62 3.42 1.58
CA TYR A 324 7.53 2.48 1.69
C TYR A 324 6.87 2.60 3.06
N ILE A 325 5.59 2.29 3.11
CA ILE A 325 4.82 2.25 4.34
C ILE A 325 4.76 0.78 4.80
N PRO A 326 5.25 0.46 6.01
CA PRO A 326 5.22 -0.90 6.54
C PRO A 326 3.82 -1.50 6.58
N LEU A 327 3.77 -2.83 6.62
CA LEU A 327 2.52 -3.56 6.81
C LEU A 327 1.96 -3.37 8.22
N THR A 328 0.64 -3.43 8.33
CA THR A 328 -0.01 -3.62 9.63
C THR A 328 0.18 -5.07 10.10
N ALA A 329 0.10 -5.31 11.41
CA ALA A 329 0.19 -6.67 11.96
C ALA A 329 -0.89 -7.63 11.39
N ALA A 330 -2.06 -7.12 11.03
CA ALA A 330 -3.09 -7.91 10.38
C ALA A 330 -2.68 -8.32 8.94
N SER A 331 -2.11 -7.39 8.18
CA SER A 331 -1.62 -7.67 6.82
C SER A 331 -0.42 -8.62 6.86
N GLU A 332 0.50 -8.43 7.80
CA GLU A 332 1.66 -9.31 7.99
C GLU A 332 1.22 -10.75 8.27
N ARG A 333 0.33 -10.97 9.26
CA ARG A 333 -0.18 -12.32 9.56
C ARG A 333 -0.81 -12.98 8.35
N ALA A 334 -1.65 -12.26 7.62
CA ALA A 334 -2.28 -12.78 6.41
C ALA A 334 -1.24 -13.19 5.34
N GLN A 335 -0.11 -12.50 5.23
CA GLN A 335 0.95 -12.87 4.30
C GLN A 335 1.78 -14.06 4.83
N LEU A 336 2.06 -14.12 6.14
CA LEU A 336 2.75 -15.27 6.74
C LEU A 336 1.96 -16.57 6.57
N GLU A 337 0.63 -16.54 6.77
CA GLU A 337 -0.26 -17.69 6.53
C GLU A 337 -0.18 -18.20 5.07
N ARG A 338 0.02 -17.32 4.10
CA ARG A 338 0.17 -17.69 2.69
C ARG A 338 1.50 -18.38 2.37
N LEU A 339 2.51 -18.24 3.22
CA LEU A 339 3.80 -18.91 3.04
C LEU A 339 3.73 -20.40 3.41
N GLU A 340 2.72 -20.79 4.17
CA GLU A 340 2.47 -22.19 4.54
C GLU A 340 1.75 -22.93 3.41
#